data_ba4ed9e466e7a22ddbaa0182e074a725
#
_entry.id   ba4ed9e466e7a22ddbaa0182e074a725
#
_cell.length_a   1.000
_cell.length_b   1.000
_cell.length_c   1.000
_cell.angle_alpha   90.00
_cell.angle_beta   90.00
_cell.angle_gamma   90.00
#
_symmetry.space_group_name_H-M   'P 1'
#
loop_
_entity.id
_entity.type
_entity.pdbx_description
1 polymer ?
#
loop_
_entity_poly.entity_id
_entity_poly.type
_entity_poly.pdbx_seq_one_letter_code
_entity_poly.pdbx_strand_id
1 'polypeptide(L)'
;FLRLTLRRIMIILMYHFDLWKGESDAQPYIDDMVNKMIADGIAYESQGATVVDIQQEGDTKELPPCIVRKSDGAALYATSDLATIVEREKLYHPDTYIYLADKRQELHFTQVFRTAKKAGIVAPDADMRFVGFGTMNGKDGKPFKTRSGGVMRLEHLIADIDEAVYEKIMSNRTVE
;
A
#
# COMPACT_ATOMS: atom_id res chain seq x y z
N PHE A 1 4.66 -7.61 -18.84
CA PHE A 1 3.28 -7.94 -19.23
C PHE A 1 2.25 -7.25 -18.32
N LEU A 2 2.27 -7.47 -17.02
CA LEU A 2 1.29 -6.89 -16.07
C LEU A 2 1.22 -5.36 -16.10
N ARG A 3 2.39 -4.67 -16.12
CA ARG A 3 2.43 -3.20 -16.20
C ARG A 3 1.78 -2.65 -17.47
N LEU A 4 1.91 -3.34 -18.60
CA LEU A 4 1.29 -2.92 -19.87
C LEU A 4 -0.23 -3.06 -19.84
N THR A 5 -0.73 -4.17 -19.29
CA THR A 5 -2.15 -4.42 -19.11
C THR A 5 -2.78 -3.37 -18.20
N LEU A 6 -2.17 -3.11 -17.03
CA LEU A 6 -2.65 -2.08 -16.11
C LEU A 6 -2.67 -0.68 -16.74
N ARG A 7 -1.64 -0.30 -17.52
CA ARG A 7 -1.63 0.98 -18.23
C ARG A 7 -2.80 1.12 -19.19
N ARG A 8 -3.12 0.07 -19.96
CA ARG A 8 -4.28 0.08 -20.87
C ARG A 8 -5.59 0.28 -20.12
N ILE A 9 -5.77 -0.43 -19.01
CA ILE A 9 -6.98 -0.31 -18.19
C ILE A 9 -7.11 1.10 -17.62
N MET A 10 -6.03 1.70 -17.13
CA MET A 10 -6.07 3.07 -16.61
C MET A 10 -6.43 4.08 -17.70
N ILE A 11 -5.97 3.88 -18.92
CA ILE A 11 -6.40 4.73 -20.07
C ILE A 11 -7.91 4.59 -20.32
N ILE A 12 -8.44 3.37 -20.32
CA ILE A 12 -9.89 3.13 -20.49
C ILE A 12 -10.70 3.82 -19.39
N LEU A 13 -10.21 3.76 -18.16
CA LEU A 13 -10.82 4.42 -17.00
C LEU A 13 -10.54 5.93 -16.91
N MET A 14 -9.83 6.49 -17.90
CA MET A 14 -9.44 7.90 -17.98
C MET A 14 -8.58 8.37 -16.80
N TYR A 15 -7.83 7.46 -16.16
CA TYR A 15 -6.86 7.79 -15.13
C TYR A 15 -5.46 7.96 -15.72
N HIS A 16 -4.77 9.00 -15.27
CA HIS A 16 -3.38 9.26 -15.58
C HIS A 16 -2.51 9.17 -14.33
N PHE A 17 -1.32 8.59 -14.48
CA PHE A 17 -0.31 8.50 -13.42
C PHE A 17 1.00 9.08 -13.94
N ASP A 18 1.57 10.02 -13.21
CA ASP A 18 2.86 10.62 -13.56
C ASP A 18 4.01 9.62 -13.37
N LEU A 19 3.91 8.78 -12.34
CA LEU A 19 4.93 7.80 -11.99
C LEU A 19 4.35 6.38 -11.95
N TRP A 20 5.11 5.45 -12.54
CA TRP A 20 4.80 4.02 -12.53
C TRP A 20 5.92 3.26 -11.82
N LYS A 21 5.86 3.25 -10.50
CA LYS A 21 6.82 2.62 -9.61
C LYS A 21 6.26 1.30 -9.04
N GLY A 22 7.17 0.41 -8.61
CA GLY A 22 6.83 -0.82 -7.91
C GLY A 22 7.76 -1.03 -6.72
N GLU A 23 7.47 -2.01 -5.88
CA GLU A 23 8.28 -2.32 -4.69
C GLU A 23 9.77 -2.55 -5.00
N SER A 24 10.08 -3.15 -6.16
CA SER A 24 11.46 -3.39 -6.58
C SER A 24 12.27 -2.11 -6.83
N ASP A 25 11.61 -1.00 -7.08
CA ASP A 25 12.30 0.27 -7.32
C ASP A 25 12.88 0.84 -6.02
N ALA A 26 12.33 0.47 -4.87
CA ALA A 26 12.79 0.88 -3.55
C ALA A 26 13.87 -0.03 -2.93
N GLN A 27 14.13 -1.20 -3.52
CA GLN A 27 15.11 -2.17 -3.02
C GLN A 27 16.49 -1.57 -2.67
N PRO A 28 17.08 -0.67 -3.49
CA PRO A 28 18.40 -0.10 -3.19
C PRO A 28 18.46 0.71 -1.90
N TYR A 29 17.33 1.13 -1.35
CA TYR A 29 17.28 1.96 -0.15
C TYR A 29 17.12 1.15 1.14
N ILE A 30 16.82 -0.16 1.06
CA ILE A 30 16.43 -0.99 2.22
C ILE A 30 17.58 -1.14 3.21
N ASP A 31 18.73 -1.62 2.76
CA ASP A 31 19.82 -1.97 3.67
C ASP A 31 20.38 -0.74 4.40
N ASP A 32 20.62 0.34 3.68
CA ASP A 32 21.11 1.59 4.26
C ASP A 32 20.11 2.15 5.29
N MET A 33 18.82 2.13 4.94
CA MET A 33 17.74 2.59 5.83
C MET A 33 17.68 1.78 7.12
N VAL A 34 17.67 0.44 7.04
CA VAL A 34 17.57 -0.42 8.22
C VAL A 34 18.84 -0.33 9.07
N ASN A 35 20.01 -0.32 8.45
CA ASN A 35 21.28 -0.18 9.17
C ASN A 35 21.37 1.16 9.89
N LYS A 36 20.87 2.24 9.27
CA LYS A 36 20.80 3.56 9.92
C LYS A 36 19.87 3.52 11.14
N MET A 37 18.68 2.92 11.04
CA MET A 37 17.75 2.78 12.17
C MET A 37 18.40 2.03 13.34
N ILE A 38 19.20 0.99 13.06
CA ILE A 38 19.93 0.22 14.08
C ILE A 38 21.02 1.09 14.71
N ALA A 39 21.84 1.77 13.89
CA ALA A 39 22.91 2.63 14.37
C ALA A 39 22.42 3.80 15.23
N ASP A 40 21.25 4.36 14.88
CA ASP A 40 20.60 5.44 15.63
C ASP A 40 19.88 4.93 16.91
N GLY A 41 19.86 3.61 17.17
CA GLY A 41 19.17 2.99 18.30
C GLY A 41 17.64 3.03 18.23
N ILE A 42 17.08 3.29 17.04
CA ILE A 42 15.64 3.35 16.79
C ILE A 42 15.09 1.94 16.57
N ALA A 43 15.82 1.10 15.82
CA ALA A 43 15.53 -0.31 15.64
C ALA A 43 16.40 -1.18 16.54
N TYR A 44 15.80 -2.23 17.09
CA TYR A 44 16.48 -3.18 17.97
C TYR A 44 16.05 -4.62 17.68
N GLU A 45 16.84 -5.58 18.15
CA GLU A 45 16.52 -7.00 17.99
C GLU A 45 15.47 -7.44 19.02
N SER A 46 14.42 -8.10 18.55
CA SER A 46 13.38 -8.73 19.36
C SER A 46 12.98 -10.05 18.72
N GLN A 47 13.11 -11.15 19.49
CA GLN A 47 12.78 -12.51 19.04
C GLN A 47 13.44 -12.90 17.70
N GLY A 48 14.68 -12.44 17.50
CA GLY A 48 15.45 -12.66 16.27
C GLY A 48 15.11 -11.76 15.10
N ALA A 49 14.10 -10.91 15.20
CA ALA A 49 13.75 -9.94 14.17
C ALA A 49 14.21 -8.53 14.57
N THR A 50 14.47 -7.66 13.60
CA THR A 50 14.72 -6.25 13.85
C THR A 50 13.42 -5.47 13.82
N VAL A 51 13.10 -4.78 14.90
CA VAL A 51 11.81 -4.11 15.10
C VAL A 51 11.96 -2.65 15.52
N VAL A 52 10.95 -1.85 15.26
CA VAL A 52 10.82 -0.48 15.76
C VAL A 52 9.55 -0.41 16.59
N ASP A 53 9.68 -0.01 17.86
CA ASP A 53 8.52 0.26 18.70
C ASP A 53 7.82 1.54 18.23
N ILE A 54 6.50 1.42 18.05
CA ILE A 54 5.64 2.48 17.52
C ILE A 54 4.61 3.00 18.52
N GLN A 55 4.62 2.48 19.76
CA GLN A 55 3.69 2.91 20.79
C GLN A 55 3.87 4.41 21.07
N GLN A 56 2.76 5.13 21.22
CA GLN A 56 2.73 6.55 21.52
C GLN A 56 1.88 6.83 22.76
N GLU A 57 2.20 7.91 23.45
CA GLU A 57 1.36 8.39 24.55
C GLU A 57 -0.05 8.73 24.01
N GLY A 58 -1.08 8.24 24.71
CA GLY A 58 -2.48 8.38 24.27
C GLY A 58 -3.03 7.22 23.45
N ASP A 59 -2.23 6.23 23.07
CA ASP A 59 -2.75 5.02 22.44
C ASP A 59 -3.65 4.27 23.41
N THR A 60 -4.87 3.96 22.99
CA THR A 60 -5.87 3.23 23.81
C THR A 60 -5.65 1.72 23.81
N LYS A 61 -4.81 1.23 22.93
CA LYS A 61 -4.46 -0.19 22.76
C LYS A 61 -2.97 -0.34 22.59
N GLU A 62 -2.45 -1.46 23.04
CA GLU A 62 -1.08 -1.87 22.71
C GLU A 62 -0.98 -2.16 21.20
N LEU A 63 -0.01 -1.53 20.56
CA LEU A 63 0.26 -1.71 19.14
C LEU A 63 1.51 -2.58 18.97
N PRO A 64 1.47 -3.60 18.11
CA PRO A 64 2.65 -4.41 17.82
C PRO A 64 3.74 -3.55 17.15
N PRO A 65 5.02 -3.80 17.46
CA PRO A 65 6.11 -3.08 16.84
C PRO A 65 6.15 -3.31 15.32
N CYS A 66 6.74 -2.37 14.60
CA CYS A 66 6.97 -2.50 13.16
C CYS A 66 8.20 -3.39 12.93
N ILE A 67 8.02 -4.53 12.28
CA ILE A 67 9.14 -5.39 11.90
C ILE A 67 9.77 -4.84 10.62
N VAL A 68 11.05 -4.47 10.68
CA VAL A 68 11.79 -3.90 9.54
C VAL A 68 12.78 -4.89 8.91
N ARG A 69 13.11 -5.99 9.60
CA ARG A 69 13.89 -7.12 9.07
C ARG A 69 13.53 -8.39 9.81
N LYS A 70 13.26 -9.47 9.09
CA LYS A 70 13.01 -10.79 9.70
C LYS A 70 14.26 -11.43 10.25
N SER A 71 14.09 -12.49 11.03
CA SER A 71 15.19 -13.30 11.60
C SER A 71 16.07 -13.96 10.53
N ASP A 72 15.54 -14.24 9.35
CA ASP A 72 16.27 -14.75 8.18
C ASP A 72 16.93 -13.64 7.34
N GLY A 73 16.85 -12.38 7.78
CA GLY A 73 17.39 -11.22 7.08
C GLY A 73 16.47 -10.67 5.97
N ALA A 74 15.34 -11.30 5.69
CA ALA A 74 14.44 -10.88 4.62
C ALA A 74 13.69 -9.58 4.97
N ALA A 75 13.45 -8.76 3.95
CA ALA A 75 12.57 -7.61 4.02
C ALA A 75 11.10 -8.04 4.06
N LEU A 76 10.25 -7.20 4.65
CA LEU A 76 8.80 -7.34 4.67
C LEU A 76 8.15 -6.20 3.86
N TYR A 77 6.82 -6.25 3.74
CA TYR A 77 6.05 -5.16 3.12
C TYR A 77 6.30 -3.82 3.81
N ALA A 78 6.36 -3.79 5.15
CA ALA A 78 6.67 -2.57 5.90
C ALA A 78 8.05 -2.00 5.54
N THR A 79 9.04 -2.87 5.33
CA THR A 79 10.39 -2.47 4.92
C THR A 79 10.39 -1.85 3.53
N SER A 80 9.69 -2.48 2.58
CA SER A 80 9.56 -1.97 1.20
C SER A 80 8.81 -0.62 1.17
N ASP A 81 7.76 -0.48 1.97
CA ASP A 81 7.00 0.78 2.05
C ASP A 81 7.83 1.90 2.68
N LEU A 82 8.59 1.63 3.74
CA LEU A 82 9.51 2.59 4.33
C LEU A 82 10.61 3.01 3.35
N ALA A 83 11.19 2.05 2.62
CA ALA A 83 12.19 2.33 1.60
C ALA A 83 11.61 3.16 0.43
N THR A 84 10.34 2.95 0.09
CA THR A 84 9.63 3.78 -0.89
C THR A 84 9.46 5.21 -0.40
N ILE A 85 9.22 5.42 0.91
CA ILE A 85 9.18 6.77 1.50
C ILE A 85 10.55 7.43 1.42
N VAL A 86 11.64 6.69 1.75
CA VAL A 86 13.02 7.19 1.59
C VAL A 86 13.30 7.63 0.15
N GLU A 87 12.91 6.82 -0.84
CA GLU A 87 13.05 7.17 -2.26
C GLU A 87 12.28 8.46 -2.59
N ARG A 88 11.04 8.57 -2.14
CA ARG A 88 10.16 9.73 -2.42
C ARG A 88 10.71 10.99 -1.78
N GLU A 89 11.18 10.92 -0.53
CA GLU A 89 11.84 12.05 0.11
C GLU A 89 13.05 12.53 -0.68
N LYS A 90 13.91 11.60 -1.11
CA LYS A 90 15.12 11.95 -1.86
C LYS A 90 14.84 12.54 -3.24
N LEU A 91 13.80 12.09 -3.93
CA LEU A 91 13.56 12.46 -5.32
C LEU A 91 12.55 13.59 -5.49
N TYR A 92 11.58 13.71 -4.60
CA TYR A 92 10.40 14.56 -4.82
C TYR A 92 10.10 15.54 -3.69
N HIS A 93 10.59 15.30 -2.45
CA HIS A 93 10.29 16.10 -1.26
C HIS A 93 8.78 16.44 -1.13
N PRO A 94 7.90 15.42 -0.98
CA PRO A 94 6.46 15.64 -1.01
C PRO A 94 5.97 16.44 0.20
N ASP A 95 5.04 17.37 0.00
CA ASP A 95 4.35 18.07 1.08
C ASP A 95 3.35 17.17 1.81
N THR A 96 2.74 16.21 1.08
CA THR A 96 1.73 15.30 1.61
C THR A 96 1.90 13.90 1.03
N TYR A 97 1.77 12.90 1.87
CA TYR A 97 1.74 11.48 1.49
C TYR A 97 0.33 10.93 1.64
N ILE A 98 -0.28 10.50 0.55
CA ILE A 98 -1.60 9.87 0.57
C ILE A 98 -1.47 8.42 0.09
N TYR A 99 -1.81 7.48 0.98
CA TYR A 99 -1.81 6.05 0.68
C TYR A 99 -3.25 5.56 0.57
N LEU A 100 -3.60 5.10 -0.63
CA LEU A 100 -4.92 4.54 -0.93
C LEU A 100 -4.81 3.02 -0.99
N ALA A 101 -5.41 2.32 -0.03
CA ALA A 101 -5.37 0.86 0.05
C ALA A 101 -6.62 0.29 0.73
N ASP A 102 -6.74 -1.04 0.74
CA ASP A 102 -7.82 -1.73 1.46
C ASP A 102 -7.78 -1.38 2.96
N LYS A 103 -8.95 -1.05 3.54
CA LYS A 103 -9.08 -0.63 4.94
C LYS A 103 -8.45 -1.61 5.93
N ARG A 104 -8.36 -2.89 5.59
CA ARG A 104 -7.69 -3.91 6.43
C ARG A 104 -6.19 -3.65 6.63
N GLN A 105 -5.58 -2.78 5.84
CA GLN A 105 -4.17 -2.40 5.95
C GLN A 105 -3.92 -1.19 6.87
N GLU A 106 -4.94 -0.69 7.57
CA GLU A 106 -4.84 0.50 8.42
C GLU A 106 -3.74 0.37 9.49
N LEU A 107 -3.66 -0.79 10.16
CA LEU A 107 -2.60 -1.03 11.15
C LEU A 107 -1.21 -1.02 10.50
N HIS A 108 -1.06 -1.66 9.34
CA HIS A 108 0.19 -1.66 8.59
C HIS A 108 0.67 -0.23 8.28
N PHE A 109 -0.20 0.61 7.74
CA PHE A 109 0.17 2.01 7.44
C PHE A 109 0.38 2.85 8.69
N THR A 110 -0.32 2.56 9.80
CA THR A 110 -0.01 3.16 11.10
C THR A 110 1.42 2.84 11.53
N GLN A 111 1.84 1.57 11.41
CA GLN A 111 3.21 1.15 11.72
C GLN A 111 4.22 1.84 10.82
N VAL A 112 3.99 1.86 9.50
CA VAL A 112 4.89 2.49 8.52
C VAL A 112 5.05 3.99 8.80
N PHE A 113 3.96 4.72 8.98
CA PHE A 113 4.00 6.17 9.18
C PHE A 113 4.68 6.56 10.50
N ARG A 114 4.36 5.87 11.59
CA ARG A 114 5.01 6.12 12.88
C ARG A 114 6.50 5.79 12.84
N THR A 115 6.86 4.69 12.18
CA THR A 115 8.27 4.32 11.98
C THR A 115 9.00 5.36 11.14
N ALA A 116 8.41 5.82 10.02
CA ALA A 116 9.02 6.82 9.15
C ALA A 116 9.32 8.13 9.90
N LYS A 117 8.38 8.59 10.73
CA LYS A 117 8.56 9.78 11.57
C LYS A 117 9.60 9.56 12.66
N LYS A 118 9.53 8.44 13.39
CA LYS A 118 10.46 8.11 14.47
C LYS A 118 11.89 7.93 13.97
N ALA A 119 12.05 7.36 12.78
CA ALA A 119 13.35 7.15 12.14
C ALA A 119 13.90 8.41 11.43
N GLY A 120 13.18 9.52 11.47
CA GLY A 120 13.60 10.74 10.77
C GLY A 120 13.70 10.58 9.25
N ILE A 121 12.98 9.61 8.68
CA ILE A 121 12.85 9.47 7.22
C ILE A 121 12.04 10.64 6.65
N VAL A 122 11.01 11.05 7.37
CA VAL A 122 10.21 12.24 7.11
C VAL A 122 10.22 13.15 8.32
N ALA A 123 9.86 14.41 8.16
CA ALA A 123 9.72 15.34 9.28
C ALA A 123 8.66 14.85 10.29
N PRO A 124 8.78 15.16 11.59
CA PRO A 124 7.83 14.73 12.60
C PRO A 124 6.39 15.19 12.33
N ASP A 125 6.23 16.34 11.71
CA ASP A 125 4.96 16.97 11.33
C ASP A 125 4.52 16.68 9.89
N ALA A 126 5.26 15.82 9.15
CA ALA A 126 4.91 15.43 7.79
C ALA A 126 3.46 14.93 7.72
N ASP A 127 2.73 15.42 6.71
CA ASP A 127 1.34 15.06 6.49
C ASP A 127 1.24 13.71 5.78
N MET A 128 0.98 12.66 6.55
CA MET A 128 0.86 11.29 6.05
C MET A 128 -0.56 10.77 6.31
N ARG A 129 -1.27 10.43 5.25
CA ARG A 129 -2.69 10.04 5.30
C ARG A 129 -2.90 8.65 4.71
N PHE A 130 -3.64 7.84 5.44
CA PHE A 130 -4.16 6.57 4.93
C PHE A 130 -5.63 6.74 4.55
N VAL A 131 -5.98 6.42 3.31
CA VAL A 131 -7.34 6.42 2.81
C VAL A 131 -7.74 4.99 2.49
N GLY A 132 -8.50 4.39 3.40
CA GLY A 132 -8.94 3.01 3.28
C GLY A 132 -10.21 2.88 2.47
N PHE A 133 -10.21 2.01 1.45
CA PHE A 133 -11.43 1.63 0.73
C PHE A 133 -11.94 0.26 1.18
N GLY A 134 -13.23 0.00 0.93
CA GLY A 134 -13.88 -1.26 1.26
C GLY A 134 -13.41 -2.41 0.37
N THR A 135 -13.54 -3.64 0.89
CA THR A 135 -13.20 -4.85 0.16
C THR A 135 -14.26 -5.15 -0.90
N MET A 136 -13.84 -5.48 -2.10
CA MET A 136 -14.73 -6.04 -3.11
C MET A 136 -15.05 -7.50 -2.78
N ASN A 137 -16.34 -7.80 -2.72
CA ASN A 137 -16.83 -9.14 -2.41
C ASN A 137 -17.38 -9.82 -3.67
N GLY A 138 -17.25 -11.14 -3.72
CA GLY A 138 -17.93 -11.96 -4.72
C GLY A 138 -19.44 -12.08 -4.46
N LYS A 139 -20.14 -12.79 -5.34
CA LYS A 139 -21.58 -13.06 -5.20
C LYS A 139 -21.95 -13.81 -3.92
N ASP A 140 -20.98 -14.51 -3.32
CA ASP A 140 -21.09 -15.22 -2.03
C ASP A 140 -20.89 -14.29 -0.80
N GLY A 141 -20.73 -12.99 -1.02
CA GLY A 141 -20.48 -11.99 0.03
C GLY A 141 -19.09 -12.05 0.65
N LYS A 142 -18.20 -12.91 0.15
CA LYS A 142 -16.83 -13.04 0.67
C LYS A 142 -15.82 -12.25 -0.16
N PRO A 143 -14.75 -11.74 0.47
CA PRO A 143 -13.68 -11.04 -0.24
C PRO A 143 -13.06 -11.93 -1.33
N PHE A 144 -12.77 -11.36 -2.49
CA PHE A 144 -11.98 -12.05 -3.51
C PHE A 144 -10.61 -12.47 -2.96
N LYS A 145 -10.29 -13.76 -3.08
CA LYS A 145 -9.00 -14.31 -2.64
C LYS A 145 -8.05 -14.37 -3.83
N THR A 146 -7.00 -13.57 -3.80
CA THR A 146 -5.97 -13.51 -4.85
C THR A 146 -5.21 -14.83 -5.06
N ARG A 147 -5.13 -15.68 -4.02
CA ARG A 147 -4.35 -16.94 -4.05
C ARG A 147 -5.12 -18.16 -4.53
N SER A 148 -6.43 -18.10 -4.71
CA SER A 148 -7.28 -19.26 -5.06
C SER A 148 -7.62 -19.38 -6.54
N GLY A 149 -6.95 -18.66 -7.43
CA GLY A 149 -7.12 -18.78 -8.89
C GLY A 149 -8.45 -18.27 -9.47
N GLY A 150 -9.36 -17.78 -8.64
CA GLY A 150 -10.69 -17.29 -9.03
C GLY A 150 -10.83 -15.76 -8.99
N VAL A 151 -9.74 -15.02 -9.12
CA VAL A 151 -9.79 -13.54 -9.11
C VAL A 151 -10.33 -13.07 -10.46
N MET A 152 -11.46 -12.39 -10.43
CA MET A 152 -11.97 -11.68 -11.60
C MET A 152 -10.93 -10.65 -12.05
N ARG A 153 -10.48 -10.74 -13.29
CA ARG A 153 -9.58 -9.74 -13.86
C ARG A 153 -10.35 -8.43 -14.04
N LEU A 154 -9.71 -7.32 -13.75
CA LEU A 154 -10.33 -6.00 -13.88
C LEU A 154 -10.90 -5.75 -15.29
N GLU A 155 -10.23 -6.26 -16.32
CA GLU A 155 -10.70 -6.21 -17.71
C GLU A 155 -12.08 -6.88 -17.89
N HIS A 156 -12.27 -8.06 -17.30
CA HIS A 156 -13.54 -8.80 -17.36
C HIS A 156 -14.61 -8.06 -16.55
N LEU A 157 -14.27 -7.54 -15.37
CA LEU A 157 -15.22 -6.76 -14.57
C LEU A 157 -15.73 -5.52 -15.34
N ILE A 158 -14.83 -4.81 -16.02
CA ILE A 158 -15.22 -3.64 -16.84
C ILE A 158 -16.17 -4.10 -17.96
N ALA A 159 -15.82 -5.17 -18.69
CA ALA A 159 -16.67 -5.69 -19.77
C ALA A 159 -18.05 -6.13 -19.26
N ASP A 160 -18.12 -6.83 -18.13
CA ASP A 160 -19.38 -7.27 -17.51
C ASP A 160 -20.25 -6.08 -17.09
N ILE A 161 -19.63 -5.01 -16.57
CA ILE A 161 -20.34 -3.78 -16.20
C ILE A 161 -20.87 -3.07 -17.44
N ASP A 162 -20.05 -2.92 -18.47
CA ASP A 162 -20.44 -2.28 -19.74
C ASP A 162 -21.61 -3.01 -20.39
N GLU A 163 -21.58 -4.35 -20.42
CA GLU A 163 -22.67 -5.18 -20.94
C GLU A 163 -23.94 -5.00 -20.12
N ALA A 164 -23.85 -5.10 -18.79
CA ALA A 164 -25.02 -4.94 -17.91
C ALA A 164 -25.66 -3.53 -18.02
N VAL A 165 -24.84 -2.49 -18.13
CA VAL A 165 -25.31 -1.11 -18.33
C VAL A 165 -25.96 -0.96 -19.69
N TYR A 166 -25.36 -1.51 -20.75
CA TYR A 166 -25.92 -1.49 -22.10
C TYR A 166 -27.29 -2.17 -22.15
N GLU A 167 -27.40 -3.38 -21.59
CA GLU A 167 -28.68 -4.10 -21.51
C GLU A 167 -29.74 -3.29 -20.74
N LYS A 168 -29.34 -2.65 -19.63
CA LYS A 168 -30.23 -1.80 -18.85
C LYS A 168 -30.73 -0.59 -19.63
N ILE A 169 -29.86 0.06 -20.40
CA ILE A 169 -30.21 1.19 -21.25
C ILE A 169 -31.17 0.72 -22.36
N MET A 170 -30.87 -0.41 -23.02
CA MET A 170 -31.69 -0.93 -24.11
C MET A 170 -33.06 -1.37 -23.61
N SER A 171 -33.15 -2.01 -22.43
CA SER A 171 -34.43 -2.42 -21.85
C SER A 171 -35.34 -1.24 -21.43
N ASN A 172 -34.72 -0.10 -21.10
CA ASN A 172 -35.42 1.12 -20.68
C ASN A 172 -35.73 2.07 -21.87
N ARG A 173 -35.23 1.79 -23.08
CA ARG A 173 -35.67 2.45 -24.30
C ARG A 173 -37.04 1.91 -24.64
N THR A 174 -38.09 2.48 -24.07
CA THR A 174 -39.41 2.41 -24.63
C THR A 174 -39.32 3.04 -26.00
N VAL A 175 -39.52 2.22 -27.01
CA VAL A 175 -39.65 2.68 -28.40
C VAL A 175 -40.92 3.55 -28.45
N GLU A 176 -40.74 4.89 -28.54
CA GLU A 176 -41.77 5.73 -29.12
C GLU A 176 -41.73 5.61 -30.66
#